data_e64618e53f0bc6f90ad2003e9654b197
#
_entry.id   e64618e53f0bc6f90ad2003e9654b197
#
_cell.length_a   1.000
_cell.length_b   1.000
_cell.length_c   1.000
_cell.angle_alpha   90.00
_cell.angle_beta   90.00
_cell.angle_gamma   90.00
#
_symmetry.space_group_name_H-M   'P 1'
#
loop_
_entity.id
_entity.type
_entity.pdbx_description
1 polymer ?
#
loop_
_entity_poly.entity_id
_entity_poly.type
_entity_poly.pdbx_seq_one_letter_code
_entity_poly.pdbx_strand_id
1 'polypeptide(L)'
;MAVDIIDRSKLSGLIPEPVTREIIQGAVTESAVLRMARRLPNMTSKTQTLNVLDALPTAYFVNGEPTTGASDSKASLKKTTNMAWDKKKIYAEEIAVIVPIPEAVLDDSDYDIWGEVRPRLQEAFGKVIDAAILYGTDKPTSWRDGLVPSATTASAVVTATSDIFKDIMGEGGVIAKVEESGYIPNGVMAAIQMRAKLRGLVDKNGQPIFKTDMQGDTRYALDGMSMYFPVNGAYDPEESLAIVGDWSQLVYAIRQDITF
;
A
#
# COMPACT_ATOMS: atom_id res chain seq x y z
N MET A 1 30.58 29.12 5.97
CA MET A 1 29.81 29.33 7.20
C MET A 1 29.54 27.96 7.79
N ALA A 2 30.04 27.68 8.99
CA ALA A 2 29.76 26.44 9.68
C ALA A 2 28.26 26.47 10.09
N VAL A 3 27.49 25.52 9.63
CA VAL A 3 26.13 25.31 10.12
C VAL A 3 26.27 24.75 11.53
N ASP A 4 25.86 25.51 12.53
CA ASP A 4 25.88 25.07 13.93
C ASP A 4 24.80 24.01 14.07
N ILE A 5 25.22 22.74 14.04
CA ILE A 5 24.31 21.59 14.19
C ILE A 5 24.05 21.46 15.69
N ILE A 6 22.81 21.68 16.08
CA ILE A 6 22.36 21.43 17.46
C ILE A 6 22.51 19.93 17.75
N ASP A 7 23.49 19.58 18.54
CA ASP A 7 23.78 18.19 18.90
C ASP A 7 22.72 17.66 19.88
N ARG A 8 22.29 16.43 19.65
CA ARG A 8 21.29 15.70 20.42
C ARG A 8 21.56 15.65 21.92
N SER A 9 22.83 15.75 22.32
CA SER A 9 23.24 15.76 23.73
C SER A 9 22.79 17.01 24.50
N LYS A 10 22.49 18.11 23.80
CA LYS A 10 22.05 19.38 24.41
C LYS A 10 20.54 19.50 24.57
N LEU A 11 19.75 18.62 23.93
CA LEU A 11 18.30 18.69 23.92
C LEU A 11 17.60 17.50 24.61
N SER A 12 18.34 16.54 25.14
CA SER A 12 17.77 15.30 25.72
C SER A 12 16.84 15.49 26.95
N GLY A 13 16.80 16.69 27.51
CA GLY A 13 15.93 17.01 28.67
C GLY A 13 14.64 17.77 28.31
N LEU A 14 14.47 18.19 27.06
CA LEU A 14 13.36 19.08 26.65
C LEU A 14 12.29 18.42 25.78
N ILE A 15 12.52 17.20 25.32
CA ILE A 15 11.57 16.50 24.42
C ILE A 15 10.90 15.39 25.21
N PRO A 16 9.59 15.55 25.58
CA PRO A 16 8.86 14.49 26.27
C PRO A 16 8.66 13.28 25.34
N GLU A 17 8.98 12.06 25.80
CA GLU A 17 8.78 10.80 25.09
C GLU A 17 7.38 10.59 24.48
N PRO A 18 6.27 11.15 25.06
CA PRO A 18 4.93 10.99 24.49
C PRO A 18 4.74 11.60 23.09
N VAL A 19 5.52 12.63 22.73
CA VAL A 19 5.42 13.33 21.45
C VAL A 19 5.75 12.43 20.28
N THR A 20 6.65 11.47 20.47
CA THR A 20 7.15 10.58 19.44
C THR A 20 6.07 9.62 18.90
N ARG A 21 5.27 9.05 19.80
CA ARG A 21 4.19 8.11 19.42
C ARG A 21 3.07 8.78 18.63
N GLU A 22 2.73 10.01 18.98
CA GLU A 22 1.72 10.78 18.27
C GLU A 22 2.13 11.06 16.82
N ILE A 23 3.41 11.40 16.57
CA ILE A 23 3.89 11.69 15.21
C ILE A 23 3.77 10.46 14.31
N ILE A 24 4.17 9.27 14.78
CA ILE A 24 4.08 8.06 13.96
C ILE A 24 2.64 7.69 13.65
N GLN A 25 1.74 7.76 14.65
CA GLN A 25 0.32 7.52 14.41
C GLN A 25 -0.24 8.50 13.38
N GLY A 26 0.15 9.76 13.47
CA GLY A 26 -0.23 10.76 12.49
C GLY A 26 0.30 10.43 11.09
N ALA A 27 1.57 10.05 10.95
CA ALA A 27 2.15 9.68 9.66
C ALA A 27 1.42 8.48 9.00
N VAL A 28 1.06 7.47 9.78
CA VAL A 28 0.26 6.33 9.29
C VAL A 28 -1.13 6.78 8.85
N THR A 29 -1.74 7.71 9.56
CA THR A 29 -3.07 8.24 9.22
C THR A 29 -3.03 9.08 7.94
N GLU A 30 -1.99 9.86 7.74
CA GLU A 30 -1.82 10.72 6.57
C GLU A 30 -1.36 9.95 5.31
N SER A 31 -0.72 8.82 5.48
CA SER A 31 -0.36 7.95 4.36
C SER A 31 -1.58 7.19 3.85
N ALA A 32 -1.91 7.39 2.59
CA ALA A 32 -2.99 6.70 1.90
C ALA A 32 -2.74 5.20 1.76
N VAL A 33 -1.50 4.83 1.43
CA VAL A 33 -1.09 3.44 1.21
C VAL A 33 -1.10 2.66 2.51
N LEU A 34 -0.52 3.21 3.59
CA LEU A 34 -0.47 2.53 4.88
C LEU A 34 -1.87 2.31 5.49
N ARG A 35 -2.83 3.16 5.15
CA ARG A 35 -4.23 3.01 5.57
C ARG A 35 -4.90 1.77 4.96
N MET A 36 -4.55 1.42 3.73
CA MET A 36 -5.09 0.27 3.03
C MET A 36 -4.27 -1.01 3.25
N ALA A 37 -2.96 -0.86 3.51
CA ALA A 37 -2.04 -1.97 3.72
C ALA A 37 -2.20 -2.62 5.10
N ARG A 38 -1.84 -3.89 5.20
CA ARG A 38 -1.88 -4.65 6.45
C ARG A 38 -0.62 -4.43 7.28
N ARG A 39 -0.82 -3.95 8.52
CA ARG A 39 0.28 -3.80 9.49
C ARG A 39 0.66 -5.15 10.08
N LEU A 40 1.95 -5.44 10.10
CA LEU A 40 2.55 -6.55 10.83
C LEU A 40 2.99 -6.11 12.23
N PRO A 41 3.30 -7.05 13.15
CA PRO A 41 3.93 -6.73 14.42
C PRO A 41 5.23 -5.95 14.23
N ASN A 42 5.58 -5.14 15.22
CA ASN A 42 6.80 -4.33 15.17
C ASN A 42 8.05 -5.21 15.02
N MET A 43 8.99 -4.74 14.21
CA MET A 43 10.25 -5.42 13.99
C MET A 43 11.20 -5.21 15.17
N THR A 44 11.86 -6.27 15.61
CA THR A 44 12.91 -6.20 16.64
C THR A 44 14.31 -6.03 16.08
N SER A 45 14.51 -6.34 14.78
CA SER A 45 15.79 -6.26 14.10
C SER A 45 15.65 -5.53 12.75
N LYS A 46 16.78 -5.15 12.13
CA LYS A 46 16.78 -4.50 10.82
C LYS A 46 16.14 -5.37 9.72
N THR A 47 16.20 -6.69 9.88
CA THR A 47 15.66 -7.64 8.90
C THR A 47 14.69 -8.59 9.60
N GLN A 48 13.50 -8.75 9.05
CA GLN A 48 12.53 -9.75 9.49
C GLN A 48 12.23 -10.71 8.34
N THR A 49 12.18 -12.00 8.65
CA THR A 49 11.85 -13.03 7.68
C THR A 49 10.42 -13.48 7.85
N LEU A 50 9.67 -13.48 6.75
CA LEU A 50 8.32 -14.02 6.66
C LEU A 50 8.40 -15.39 5.95
N ASN A 51 7.86 -16.41 6.58
CA ASN A 51 7.68 -17.69 5.94
C ASN A 51 6.38 -17.67 5.13
N VAL A 52 6.48 -17.89 3.83
CA VAL A 52 5.36 -17.96 2.91
C VAL A 52 5.26 -19.37 2.38
N LEU A 53 4.07 -19.94 2.36
CA LEU A 53 3.85 -21.26 1.77
C LEU A 53 4.00 -21.12 0.24
N ASP A 54 4.99 -21.81 -0.32
CA ASP A 54 5.30 -21.75 -1.76
C ASP A 54 4.55 -22.85 -2.54
N ALA A 55 4.51 -24.06 -2.00
CA ALA A 55 3.83 -25.16 -2.63
C ALA A 55 2.90 -25.90 -1.68
N LEU A 56 1.65 -26.06 -2.11
CA LEU A 56 0.67 -26.87 -1.41
C LEU A 56 0.94 -28.37 -1.63
N PRO A 57 0.63 -29.21 -0.63
CA PRO A 57 0.68 -30.65 -0.83
C PRO A 57 -0.35 -31.07 -1.87
N THR A 58 0.03 -31.98 -2.74
CA THR A 58 -0.90 -32.52 -3.75
C THR A 58 -1.75 -33.60 -3.14
N ALA A 59 -3.06 -33.37 -3.09
CA ALA A 59 -4.03 -34.40 -2.72
C ALA A 59 -4.44 -35.23 -3.95
N TYR A 60 -4.67 -36.51 -3.76
CA TYR A 60 -5.11 -37.41 -4.80
C TYR A 60 -6.10 -38.45 -4.24
N PHE A 61 -6.95 -38.95 -5.11
CA PHE A 61 -7.86 -40.06 -4.75
C PHE A 61 -7.11 -41.40 -4.84
N VAL A 62 -7.21 -42.20 -3.80
CA VAL A 62 -6.68 -43.56 -3.79
C VAL A 62 -7.78 -44.48 -4.34
N ASN A 63 -7.65 -44.95 -5.58
CA ASN A 63 -8.57 -45.92 -6.15
C ASN A 63 -8.27 -47.28 -5.55
N GLY A 64 -9.22 -47.80 -4.76
CA GLY A 64 -9.09 -49.03 -3.99
C GLY A 64 -9.21 -50.34 -4.75
N GLU A 65 -9.60 -50.36 -6.04
CA GLU A 65 -9.77 -51.58 -6.81
C GLU A 65 -8.73 -51.68 -7.93
N PRO A 66 -7.98 -52.81 -8.01
CA PRO A 66 -7.14 -53.10 -9.15
C PRO A 66 -8.03 -53.43 -10.33
N THR A 67 -7.98 -52.64 -11.40
CA THR A 67 -8.69 -52.95 -12.66
C THR A 67 -8.06 -54.24 -13.20
N THR A 68 -8.88 -55.27 -13.35
CA THR A 68 -8.49 -56.57 -13.88
C THR A 68 -7.85 -56.42 -15.25
N GLY A 69 -6.52 -56.66 -15.35
CA GLY A 69 -5.79 -56.61 -16.62
C GLY A 69 -4.63 -55.61 -16.72
N ALA A 70 -4.49 -54.66 -15.80
CA ALA A 70 -3.33 -53.80 -15.77
C ALA A 70 -2.29 -54.37 -14.79
N SER A 71 -1.11 -54.63 -15.26
CA SER A 71 0.06 -55.05 -14.49
C SER A 71 0.56 -53.98 -13.48
N ASP A 72 -0.30 -53.13 -13.05
CA ASP A 72 0.02 -51.97 -12.19
C ASP A 72 -0.44 -52.27 -10.76
N SER A 73 0.44 -53.00 -10.03
CA SER A 73 0.36 -53.24 -8.58
C SER A 73 0.45 -51.95 -7.73
N LYS A 74 0.26 -50.78 -8.33
CA LYS A 74 0.37 -49.46 -7.70
C LYS A 74 -0.97 -48.83 -7.33
N ALA A 75 -2.11 -49.50 -7.56
CA ALA A 75 -3.44 -48.92 -7.40
C ALA A 75 -3.80 -48.52 -5.95
N SER A 76 -3.07 -48.96 -4.93
CA SER A 76 -3.35 -48.65 -3.53
C SER A 76 -2.16 -48.02 -2.78
N LEU A 77 -1.10 -47.60 -3.49
CA LEU A 77 0.05 -46.95 -2.85
C LEU A 77 -0.22 -45.50 -2.60
N LYS A 78 -0.22 -45.10 -1.32
CA LYS A 78 -0.24 -43.71 -0.93
C LYS A 78 1.06 -43.03 -1.32
N LYS A 79 0.98 -42.00 -2.15
CA LYS A 79 2.13 -41.19 -2.56
C LYS A 79 2.43 -40.15 -1.49
N THR A 80 3.71 -39.96 -1.20
CA THR A 80 4.17 -38.86 -0.36
C THR A 80 4.18 -37.58 -1.16
N THR A 81 3.79 -36.47 -0.53
CA THR A 81 3.83 -35.14 -1.11
C THR A 81 4.61 -34.24 -0.17
N ASN A 82 5.32 -33.28 -0.73
CA ASN A 82 6.12 -32.32 0.02
C ASN A 82 5.44 -30.96 0.05
N MET A 83 5.61 -30.25 1.16
CA MET A 83 5.29 -28.83 1.28
C MET A 83 6.59 -28.03 1.19
N ALA A 84 6.59 -26.98 0.39
CA ALA A 84 7.72 -26.07 0.32
C ALA A 84 7.36 -24.72 0.94
N TRP A 85 8.28 -24.16 1.71
CA TRP A 85 8.18 -22.87 2.34
C TRP A 85 9.24 -21.95 1.75
N ASP A 86 8.81 -20.79 1.27
CA ASP A 86 9.70 -19.70 0.85
C ASP A 86 9.88 -18.68 1.97
N LYS A 87 11.02 -18.01 1.96
CA LYS A 87 11.38 -16.99 2.95
C LYS A 87 11.44 -15.62 2.29
N LYS A 88 10.44 -14.78 2.56
CA LYS A 88 10.47 -13.38 2.14
C LYS A 88 11.03 -12.53 3.26
N LYS A 89 11.97 -11.66 2.93
CA LYS A 89 12.60 -10.74 3.89
C LYS A 89 12.01 -9.35 3.78
N ILE A 90 11.74 -8.73 4.92
CA ILE A 90 11.39 -7.32 5.06
C ILE A 90 12.60 -6.61 5.66
N TYR A 91 12.96 -5.48 5.09
CA TYR A 91 14.07 -4.64 5.54
C TYR A 91 13.51 -3.34 6.12
N ALA A 92 13.96 -3.00 7.32
CA ALA A 92 13.67 -1.71 7.93
C ALA A 92 14.69 -0.68 7.42
N GLU A 93 14.19 0.42 6.87
CA GLU A 93 14.98 1.56 6.42
C GLU A 93 14.55 2.81 7.20
N GLU A 94 15.42 3.79 7.24
CA GLU A 94 15.23 5.01 8.03
C GLU A 94 14.79 6.15 7.12
N ILE A 95 13.78 6.88 7.57
CA ILE A 95 13.35 8.14 6.95
C ILE A 95 13.70 9.25 7.93
N ALA A 96 14.40 10.29 7.48
CA ALA A 96 14.82 11.40 8.30
C ALA A 96 14.43 12.75 7.70
N VAL A 97 14.07 13.70 8.55
CA VAL A 97 13.82 15.09 8.18
C VAL A 97 14.59 15.99 9.15
N ILE A 98 15.26 17.01 8.63
CA ILE A 98 15.97 18.00 9.43
C ILE A 98 15.35 19.37 9.15
N VAL A 99 14.77 19.98 10.17
CA VAL A 99 14.21 21.33 10.12
C VAL A 99 15.05 22.23 11.02
N PRO A 100 15.95 23.06 10.46
CA PRO A 100 16.72 24.01 11.26
C PRO A 100 15.83 25.19 11.71
N ILE A 101 15.65 25.36 13.00
CA ILE A 101 14.94 26.49 13.60
C ILE A 101 15.95 27.30 14.42
N PRO A 102 16.17 28.60 14.12
CA PRO A 102 17.03 29.46 14.92
C PRO A 102 16.47 29.61 16.35
N GLU A 103 17.37 29.53 17.35
CA GLU A 103 17.01 29.64 18.77
C GLU A 103 16.33 30.98 19.10
N ALA A 104 16.80 32.06 18.49
CA ALA A 104 16.22 33.40 18.65
C ALA A 104 14.73 33.46 18.23
N VAL A 105 14.33 32.66 17.24
CA VAL A 105 12.93 32.61 16.80
C VAL A 105 12.06 31.84 17.80
N LEU A 106 12.63 30.85 18.49
CA LEU A 106 11.93 30.10 19.54
C LEU A 106 11.73 30.97 20.80
N ASP A 107 12.72 31.81 21.14
CA ASP A 107 12.68 32.65 22.32
C ASP A 107 11.78 33.89 22.13
N ASP A 108 11.76 34.45 20.92
CA ASP A 108 11.00 35.68 20.60
C ASP A 108 9.54 35.37 20.12
N SER A 109 9.19 34.10 19.96
CA SER A 109 7.90 33.71 19.42
C SER A 109 6.90 33.40 20.54
N ASP A 110 5.84 34.17 20.64
CA ASP A 110 4.64 33.84 21.43
C ASP A 110 3.80 32.73 20.76
N TYR A 111 4.27 32.20 19.63
CA TYR A 111 3.55 31.22 18.82
C TYR A 111 4.11 29.81 19.02
N ASP A 112 3.21 28.80 19.15
CA ASP A 112 3.61 27.40 19.27
C ASP A 112 4.11 26.85 17.93
N ILE A 113 5.40 27.09 17.65
CA ILE A 113 6.09 26.62 16.44
C ILE A 113 6.03 25.10 16.32
N TRP A 114 6.11 24.38 17.43
CA TRP A 114 6.04 22.91 17.43
C TRP A 114 4.67 22.37 17.07
N GLY A 115 3.61 23.04 17.53
CA GLY A 115 2.24 22.72 17.14
C GLY A 115 2.00 22.86 15.63
N GLU A 116 2.66 23.81 14.97
CA GLU A 116 2.57 24.00 13.51
C GLU A 116 3.47 23.06 12.71
N VAL A 117 4.70 22.81 13.18
CA VAL A 117 5.68 21.97 12.48
C VAL A 117 5.28 20.49 12.50
N ARG A 118 4.73 20.00 13.61
CA ARG A 118 4.38 18.58 13.78
C ARG A 118 3.44 18.04 12.69
N PRO A 119 2.31 18.67 12.36
CA PRO A 119 1.43 18.19 11.29
C PRO A 119 2.11 18.18 9.92
N ARG A 120 3.00 19.16 9.68
CA ARG A 120 3.75 19.23 8.42
C ARG A 120 4.78 18.11 8.28
N LEU A 121 5.41 17.72 9.38
CA LEU A 121 6.30 16.55 9.38
C LEU A 121 5.52 15.26 9.10
N GLN A 122 4.35 15.10 9.69
CA GLN A 122 3.48 13.94 9.47
C GLN A 122 3.09 13.81 7.98
N GLU A 123 2.67 14.92 7.39
CA GLU A 123 2.34 14.99 5.96
C GLU A 123 3.54 14.66 5.07
N ALA A 124 4.72 15.20 5.38
CA ALA A 124 5.95 14.94 4.64
C ALA A 124 6.35 13.46 4.68
N PHE A 125 6.29 12.81 5.85
CA PHE A 125 6.56 11.38 5.97
C PHE A 125 5.56 10.54 5.20
N GLY A 126 4.27 10.84 5.33
CA GLY A 126 3.22 10.15 4.59
C GLY A 126 3.42 10.26 3.08
N LYS A 127 3.77 11.45 2.59
CA LYS A 127 4.03 11.68 1.16
C LYS A 127 5.22 10.87 0.63
N VAL A 128 6.35 10.86 1.34
CA VAL A 128 7.55 10.12 0.93
C VAL A 128 7.28 8.61 0.91
N ILE A 129 6.61 8.08 1.92
CA ILE A 129 6.25 6.67 2.00
C ILE A 129 5.34 6.28 0.83
N ASP A 130 4.29 7.07 0.57
CA ASP A 130 3.35 6.78 -0.50
C ASP A 130 4.01 6.85 -1.87
N ALA A 131 4.86 7.85 -2.14
CA ALA A 131 5.60 7.97 -3.39
C ALA A 131 6.56 6.80 -3.62
N ALA A 132 7.27 6.37 -2.56
CA ALA A 132 8.18 5.23 -2.63
C ALA A 132 7.45 3.90 -2.90
N ILE A 133 6.29 3.68 -2.28
CA ILE A 133 5.54 2.43 -2.45
C ILE A 133 4.78 2.42 -3.79
N LEU A 134 4.16 3.52 -4.19
CA LEU A 134 3.36 3.57 -5.41
C LEU A 134 4.24 3.56 -6.67
N TYR A 135 5.21 4.47 -6.72
CA TYR A 135 5.99 4.73 -7.94
C TYR A 135 7.46 4.30 -7.81
N GLY A 136 7.93 4.00 -6.61
CA GLY A 136 9.34 3.70 -6.37
C GLY A 136 10.23 4.94 -6.36
N THR A 137 9.66 6.14 -6.23
CA THR A 137 10.42 7.40 -6.17
C THR A 137 11.22 7.44 -4.88
N ASP A 138 12.53 7.65 -5.00
CA ASP A 138 13.50 7.71 -3.89
C ASP A 138 13.44 6.50 -2.94
N LYS A 139 12.95 5.35 -3.42
CA LYS A 139 12.86 4.15 -2.61
C LYS A 139 14.25 3.62 -2.23
N PRO A 140 14.42 3.05 -1.03
CA PRO A 140 15.64 2.31 -0.69
C PRO A 140 15.86 1.13 -1.63
N THR A 141 17.12 0.82 -1.94
CA THR A 141 17.47 -0.30 -2.83
C THR A 141 17.06 -1.69 -2.29
N SER A 142 16.90 -1.78 -0.97
CA SER A 142 16.45 -2.99 -0.27
C SER A 142 14.95 -3.26 -0.42
N TRP A 143 14.17 -2.25 -0.81
CA TRP A 143 12.74 -2.38 -1.05
C TRP A 143 12.46 -2.86 -2.47
N ARG A 144 11.31 -3.53 -2.63
CA ARG A 144 10.82 -3.93 -3.95
C ARG A 144 10.48 -2.72 -4.81
N ASP A 145 10.32 -2.95 -6.10
CA ASP A 145 9.85 -1.92 -7.02
C ASP A 145 8.45 -1.44 -6.64
N GLY A 146 8.16 -0.19 -6.96
CA GLY A 146 6.87 0.41 -6.69
C GLY A 146 5.72 -0.39 -7.33
N LEU A 147 4.51 -0.17 -6.84
CA LEU A 147 3.33 -0.89 -7.32
C LEU A 147 3.09 -0.66 -8.81
N VAL A 148 3.17 0.60 -9.28
CA VAL A 148 2.94 0.94 -10.69
C VAL A 148 4.02 0.36 -11.61
N PRO A 149 5.33 0.51 -11.35
CA PRO A 149 6.37 -0.16 -12.13
C PRO A 149 6.24 -1.69 -12.12
N SER A 150 5.89 -2.29 -10.98
CA SER A 150 5.68 -3.74 -10.87
C SER A 150 4.50 -4.21 -11.72
N ALA A 151 3.38 -3.47 -11.71
CA ALA A 151 2.22 -3.75 -12.54
C ALA A 151 2.54 -3.63 -14.03
N THR A 152 3.34 -2.63 -14.41
CA THR A 152 3.81 -2.45 -15.80
C THR A 152 4.65 -3.65 -16.25
N THR A 153 5.59 -4.09 -15.41
CA THR A 153 6.43 -5.27 -15.71
C THR A 153 5.60 -6.55 -15.83
N ALA A 154 4.57 -6.69 -15.01
CA ALA A 154 3.64 -7.82 -15.06
C ALA A 154 2.59 -7.72 -16.19
N SER A 155 2.62 -6.67 -17.02
CA SER A 155 1.58 -6.39 -18.05
C SER A 155 0.16 -6.29 -17.49
N ALA A 156 0.03 -5.91 -16.23
CA ALA A 156 -1.23 -5.71 -15.52
C ALA A 156 -1.72 -4.26 -15.58
N VAL A 157 -1.41 -3.55 -16.65
CA VAL A 157 -1.78 -2.15 -16.88
C VAL A 157 -2.81 -2.08 -18.00
N VAL A 158 -3.81 -1.23 -17.83
CA VAL A 158 -4.81 -0.90 -18.85
C VAL A 158 -4.66 0.57 -19.20
N THR A 159 -4.47 0.86 -20.49
CA THR A 159 -4.42 2.25 -20.95
C THR A 159 -5.81 2.86 -20.92
N ALA A 160 -5.95 4.00 -20.24
CA ALA A 160 -7.22 4.69 -20.15
C ALA A 160 -7.72 5.13 -21.53
N THR A 161 -8.97 4.77 -21.81
CA THR A 161 -9.68 5.19 -23.03
C THR A 161 -10.75 6.25 -22.71
N SER A 162 -11.57 6.59 -23.68
CA SER A 162 -12.74 7.45 -23.46
C SER A 162 -13.86 6.74 -22.69
N ASP A 163 -13.86 5.41 -22.65
CA ASP A 163 -14.87 4.59 -21.96
C ASP A 163 -14.30 4.02 -20.65
N ILE A 164 -14.30 4.85 -19.63
CA ILE A 164 -13.78 4.52 -18.29
C ILE A 164 -14.52 3.32 -17.67
N PHE A 165 -15.80 3.16 -17.94
CA PHE A 165 -16.56 2.01 -17.43
C PHE A 165 -15.98 0.70 -17.97
N LYS A 166 -15.71 0.65 -19.26
CA LYS A 166 -15.11 -0.51 -19.91
C LYS A 166 -13.67 -0.75 -19.45
N ASP A 167 -12.89 0.32 -19.26
CA ASP A 167 -11.50 0.22 -18.79
C ASP A 167 -11.41 -0.36 -17.38
N ILE A 168 -12.42 -0.15 -16.55
CA ILE A 168 -12.44 -0.65 -15.17
C ILE A 168 -13.17 -1.98 -15.06
N MET A 169 -14.42 -2.06 -15.55
CA MET A 169 -15.36 -3.17 -15.32
C MET A 169 -15.45 -4.14 -16.50
N GLY A 170 -14.91 -3.78 -17.67
CA GLY A 170 -15.01 -4.58 -18.87
C GLY A 170 -14.10 -5.80 -18.86
N GLU A 171 -14.33 -6.69 -19.81
CA GLU A 171 -13.45 -7.81 -20.11
C GLU A 171 -12.06 -7.26 -20.52
N GLY A 172 -11.01 -7.66 -19.80
CA GLY A 172 -9.67 -7.08 -19.93
C GLY A 172 -9.49 -5.73 -19.22
N GLY A 173 -10.46 -5.26 -18.46
CA GLY A 173 -10.34 -4.08 -17.59
C GLY A 173 -9.42 -4.30 -16.40
N VAL A 174 -9.20 -3.25 -15.61
CA VAL A 174 -8.26 -3.30 -14.48
C VAL A 174 -8.66 -4.35 -13.44
N ILE A 175 -9.95 -4.49 -13.14
CA ILE A 175 -10.46 -5.51 -12.20
C ILE A 175 -10.20 -6.91 -12.75
N ALA A 176 -10.53 -7.16 -14.02
CA ALA A 176 -10.31 -8.45 -14.66
C ALA A 176 -8.82 -8.86 -14.65
N LYS A 177 -7.89 -7.92 -14.79
CA LYS A 177 -6.45 -8.19 -14.72
C LYS A 177 -6.01 -8.72 -13.35
N VAL A 178 -6.61 -8.23 -12.26
CA VAL A 178 -6.33 -8.73 -10.91
C VAL A 178 -6.91 -10.13 -10.73
N GLU A 179 -8.14 -10.36 -11.23
CA GLU A 179 -8.82 -11.66 -11.17
C GLU A 179 -8.11 -12.72 -12.00
N GLU A 180 -7.61 -12.38 -13.20
CA GLU A 180 -6.77 -13.26 -14.03
C GLU A 180 -5.52 -13.75 -13.27
N SER A 181 -5.00 -12.93 -12.36
CA SER A 181 -3.87 -13.29 -11.50
C SER A 181 -4.26 -14.17 -10.31
N GLY A 182 -5.56 -14.51 -10.16
CA GLY A 182 -6.08 -15.36 -9.09
C GLY A 182 -6.33 -14.63 -7.77
N TYR A 183 -6.35 -13.30 -7.76
CA TYR A 183 -6.64 -12.49 -6.58
C TYR A 183 -7.99 -11.80 -6.69
N ILE A 184 -8.68 -11.66 -5.56
CA ILE A 184 -9.91 -10.89 -5.47
C ILE A 184 -9.55 -9.48 -4.99
N PRO A 185 -9.78 -8.44 -5.80
CA PRO A 185 -9.49 -7.07 -5.39
C PRO A 185 -10.42 -6.66 -4.24
N ASN A 186 -9.89 -5.93 -3.26
CA ASN A 186 -10.63 -5.48 -2.07
C ASN A 186 -10.65 -3.96 -1.90
N GLY A 187 -9.95 -3.22 -2.75
CA GLY A 187 -9.92 -1.78 -2.69
C GLY A 187 -9.38 -1.12 -3.94
N VAL A 188 -9.75 0.14 -4.10
CA VAL A 188 -9.35 0.99 -5.22
C VAL A 188 -8.72 2.26 -4.67
N MET A 189 -7.50 2.55 -5.09
CA MET A 189 -6.88 3.87 -4.89
C MET A 189 -6.94 4.63 -6.20
N ALA A 190 -7.48 5.84 -6.20
CA ALA A 190 -7.67 6.59 -7.43
C ALA A 190 -7.32 8.07 -7.26
N ALA A 191 -6.90 8.69 -8.37
CA ALA A 191 -6.70 10.14 -8.44
C ALA A 191 -8.00 10.88 -8.12
N ILE A 192 -7.91 12.02 -7.46
CA ILE A 192 -9.09 12.82 -7.10
C ILE A 192 -9.92 13.22 -8.34
N GLN A 193 -9.26 13.40 -9.48
CA GLN A 193 -9.89 13.71 -10.77
C GLN A 193 -10.84 12.60 -11.24
N MET A 194 -10.61 11.36 -10.81
CA MET A 194 -11.46 10.22 -11.13
C MET A 194 -12.88 10.38 -10.58
N ARG A 195 -13.06 11.12 -9.46
CA ARG A 195 -14.38 11.41 -8.90
C ARG A 195 -15.29 12.13 -9.90
N ALA A 196 -14.72 13.12 -10.62
CA ALA A 196 -15.49 13.85 -11.63
C ALA A 196 -15.83 12.96 -12.83
N LYS A 197 -14.86 12.14 -13.27
CA LYS A 197 -15.04 11.20 -14.38
C LYS A 197 -16.11 10.16 -14.06
N LEU A 198 -16.10 9.57 -12.86
CA LEU A 198 -17.11 8.59 -12.43
C LEU A 198 -18.52 9.20 -12.36
N ARG A 199 -18.65 10.41 -11.82
CA ARG A 199 -19.96 11.09 -11.77
C ARG A 199 -20.53 11.43 -13.14
N GLY A 200 -19.66 11.63 -14.11
CA GLY A 200 -20.05 11.93 -15.50
C GLY A 200 -20.43 10.69 -16.32
N LEU A 201 -20.28 9.46 -15.77
CA LEU A 201 -20.62 8.25 -16.49
C LEU A 201 -22.14 8.11 -16.64
N VAL A 202 -22.59 8.07 -17.89
CA VAL A 202 -24.00 7.87 -18.25
C VAL A 202 -24.11 6.68 -19.22
N ASP A 203 -25.24 5.98 -19.16
CA ASP A 203 -25.56 4.93 -20.12
C ASP A 203 -26.00 5.53 -21.47
N LYS A 204 -26.29 4.65 -22.44
CA LYS A 204 -26.79 5.08 -23.77
C LYS A 204 -28.12 5.85 -23.71
N ASN A 205 -28.84 5.76 -22.60
CA ASN A 205 -30.14 6.43 -22.39
C ASN A 205 -29.98 7.72 -21.56
N GLY A 206 -28.73 8.11 -21.23
CA GLY A 206 -28.43 9.29 -20.43
C GLY A 206 -28.66 9.12 -18.94
N GLN A 207 -28.82 7.89 -18.45
CA GLN A 207 -28.96 7.63 -17.02
C GLN A 207 -27.58 7.46 -16.38
N PRO A 208 -27.34 8.07 -15.18
CA PRO A 208 -26.06 7.94 -14.50
C PRO A 208 -25.84 6.47 -14.08
N ILE A 209 -24.72 5.91 -14.51
CA ILE A 209 -24.28 4.57 -14.14
C ILE A 209 -23.77 4.57 -12.70
N PHE A 210 -23.01 5.60 -12.35
CA PHE A 210 -22.51 5.78 -11.00
C PHE A 210 -23.52 6.59 -10.19
N LYS A 211 -24.24 5.93 -9.29
CA LYS A 211 -25.25 6.58 -8.46
C LYS A 211 -24.58 7.38 -7.34
N THR A 212 -24.68 8.69 -7.42
CA THR A 212 -24.36 9.60 -6.32
C THR A 212 -25.68 10.10 -5.74
N ASP A 213 -25.86 9.94 -4.43
CA ASP A 213 -26.99 10.56 -3.75
C ASP A 213 -26.67 12.04 -3.49
N MET A 214 -27.53 12.94 -3.95
CA MET A 214 -27.35 14.38 -3.73
C MET A 214 -27.68 14.81 -2.30
N GLN A 215 -28.40 13.99 -1.55
CA GLN A 215 -28.86 14.30 -0.18
C GLN A 215 -28.16 13.47 0.89
N GLY A 216 -27.42 12.43 0.52
CA GLY A 216 -26.71 11.53 1.42
C GLY A 216 -25.19 11.62 1.34
N ASP A 217 -24.54 10.90 2.24
CA ASP A 217 -23.09 10.76 2.23
C ASP A 217 -22.67 9.90 1.02
N THR A 218 -22.01 10.53 0.05
CA THR A 218 -21.60 9.86 -1.18
C THR A 218 -20.47 8.89 -0.88
N ARG A 219 -20.79 7.63 -0.74
CA ARG A 219 -19.76 6.58 -0.65
C ARG A 219 -19.31 6.20 -2.05
N TYR A 220 -18.06 6.51 -2.36
CA TYR A 220 -17.46 6.04 -3.58
C TYR A 220 -17.08 4.56 -3.39
N ALA A 221 -17.87 3.70 -4.00
CA ALA A 221 -17.63 2.26 -4.05
C ALA A 221 -17.69 1.80 -5.51
N LEU A 222 -16.80 0.91 -5.88
CA LEU A 222 -16.74 0.32 -7.21
C LEU A 222 -16.78 -1.19 -7.03
N ASP A 223 -17.79 -1.85 -7.61
CA ASP A 223 -18.02 -3.29 -7.45
C ASP A 223 -17.96 -3.76 -5.98
N GLY A 224 -18.58 -2.99 -5.08
CA GLY A 224 -18.54 -3.25 -3.64
C GLY A 224 -17.24 -2.90 -2.93
N MET A 225 -16.17 -2.57 -3.65
CA MET A 225 -14.89 -2.15 -3.09
C MET A 225 -14.91 -0.68 -2.72
N SER A 226 -14.32 -0.35 -1.56
CA SER A 226 -14.15 1.06 -1.16
C SER A 226 -13.10 1.75 -2.02
N MET A 227 -13.42 2.95 -2.47
CA MET A 227 -12.48 3.82 -3.18
C MET A 227 -11.84 4.81 -2.21
N TYR A 228 -10.52 4.92 -2.30
CA TYR A 228 -9.75 5.89 -1.56
C TYR A 228 -9.08 6.91 -2.49
N PHE A 229 -9.15 8.19 -2.14
CA PHE A 229 -8.59 9.28 -2.93
C PHE A 229 -7.49 9.98 -2.13
N PRO A 230 -6.21 9.70 -2.42
CA PRO A 230 -5.10 10.37 -1.76
C PRO A 230 -5.12 11.88 -2.08
N VAL A 231 -4.93 12.70 -1.05
CA VAL A 231 -4.84 14.16 -1.18
C VAL A 231 -3.54 14.74 -0.65
N ASN A 232 -2.60 13.88 -0.23
CA ASN A 232 -1.31 14.27 0.32
C ASN A 232 -0.26 14.69 -0.73
N GLY A 233 -0.66 14.75 -2.01
CA GLY A 233 0.22 15.15 -3.11
C GLY A 233 1.29 14.13 -3.51
N ALA A 234 1.19 12.88 -3.04
CA ALA A 234 2.06 11.77 -3.45
C ALA A 234 1.53 11.04 -4.69
N TYR A 235 0.24 11.13 -4.94
CA TYR A 235 -0.40 10.43 -6.05
C TYR A 235 -0.29 11.22 -7.35
N ASP A 236 0.32 10.61 -8.37
CA ASP A 236 0.49 11.21 -9.68
C ASP A 236 -0.62 10.74 -10.64
N PRO A 237 -1.55 11.65 -11.04
CA PRO A 237 -2.61 11.31 -11.96
C PRO A 237 -2.16 11.13 -13.42
N GLU A 238 -0.93 11.55 -13.77
CA GLU A 238 -0.38 11.36 -15.11
C GLU A 238 0.19 9.94 -15.28
N GLU A 239 0.75 9.37 -14.21
CA GLU A 239 1.25 8.00 -14.23
C GLU A 239 0.14 6.96 -13.98
N SER A 240 -0.82 7.26 -13.12
CA SER A 240 -1.93 6.35 -12.84
C SER A 240 -3.22 7.08 -12.50
N LEU A 241 -4.35 6.67 -13.08
CA LEU A 241 -5.67 7.18 -12.74
C LEU A 241 -6.33 6.41 -11.60
N ALA A 242 -6.15 5.10 -11.58
CA ALA A 242 -6.64 4.21 -10.54
C ALA A 242 -5.74 2.99 -10.40
N ILE A 243 -5.56 2.52 -9.18
CA ILE A 243 -4.85 1.31 -8.82
C ILE A 243 -5.82 0.41 -8.09
N VAL A 244 -6.06 -0.76 -8.64
CA VAL A 244 -6.98 -1.77 -8.09
C VAL A 244 -6.17 -2.98 -7.66
N GLY A 245 -6.50 -3.56 -6.52
CA GLY A 245 -5.79 -4.74 -6.06
C GLY A 245 -6.27 -5.29 -4.73
N ASP A 246 -5.66 -6.40 -4.33
CA ASP A 246 -5.80 -6.93 -2.98
C ASP A 246 -4.77 -6.28 -2.05
N TRP A 247 -5.17 -5.20 -1.41
CA TRP A 247 -4.33 -4.42 -0.49
C TRP A 247 -3.95 -5.18 0.78
N SER A 248 -4.63 -6.28 1.09
CA SER A 248 -4.28 -7.13 2.23
C SER A 248 -2.94 -7.86 2.03
N GLN A 249 -2.51 -8.02 0.77
CA GLN A 249 -1.22 -8.61 0.42
C GLN A 249 -0.05 -7.61 0.57
N LEU A 250 -0.36 -6.30 0.57
CA LEU A 250 0.63 -5.29 0.88
C LEU A 250 0.82 -5.22 2.40
N VAL A 251 2.00 -5.58 2.86
CA VAL A 251 2.32 -5.64 4.29
C VAL A 251 3.43 -4.66 4.64
N TYR A 252 3.31 -4.05 5.81
CA TYR A 252 4.36 -3.19 6.34
C TYR A 252 4.60 -3.47 7.83
N ALA A 253 5.79 -3.15 8.30
CA ALA A 253 6.16 -3.26 9.71
C ALA A 253 6.98 -2.04 10.13
N ILE A 254 6.82 -1.64 11.37
CA ILE A 254 7.57 -0.53 11.98
C ILE A 254 8.59 -1.14 12.93
N ARG A 255 9.85 -0.73 12.83
CA ARG A 255 10.92 -1.21 13.71
C ARG A 255 11.07 -0.31 14.93
N GLN A 256 11.20 0.97 14.72
CA GLN A 256 11.50 1.94 15.75
C GLN A 256 10.74 3.23 15.49
N ASP A 257 10.23 3.79 16.55
CA ASP A 257 9.58 5.09 16.53
C ASP A 257 10.59 6.19 16.22
N ILE A 258 10.08 7.33 15.74
CA ILE A 258 10.91 8.51 15.47
C ILE A 258 11.61 8.88 16.77
N THR A 259 12.92 9.03 16.71
CA THR A 259 13.73 9.60 17.78
C THR A 259 14.20 10.98 17.31
N PHE A 260 13.93 11.99 18.14
CA PHE A 260 14.40 13.35 17.91
C PHE A 260 15.78 13.54 18.56
#